data_c5d3803fd9f34c92e1302ddd6a67fba7
#
_entry.id   c5d3803fd9f34c92e1302ddd6a67fba7
#
_cell.length_a   1.000
_cell.length_b   1.000
_cell.length_c   1.000
_cell.angle_alpha   90.00
_cell.angle_beta   90.00
_cell.angle_gamma   90.00
#
_symmetry.space_group_name_H-M   'P 1'
#
loop_
_entity.id
_entity.type
_entity.pdbx_description
1 polymer ?
#
loop_
_entity_poly.entity_id
_entity_poly.type
_entity_poly.pdbx_seq_one_letter_code
_entity_poly.pdbx_strand_id
1 'polypeptide(L)'
;MNELSPAKRVLMVFNSATGQPGRVGAVLCRYGYEFDIRRPGEGDALPSDMSGYHLAIVFGGPMSANDDHEANVAKIMEWLPHVVNSNAMYLGICLGAQLMARHLGAKVTSRADGMTEIGYYPIEATEAGRELFPDEMMVYHWHSEG
;
A
#
# COMPACT_ATOMS: atom_id res chain seq x y z
N MET A 1 -32.85 -18.42 -2.42
CA MET A 1 -31.88 -18.07 -1.34
C MET A 1 -30.88 -17.12 -1.92
N ASN A 2 -30.92 -15.86 -1.50
CA ASN A 2 -29.88 -14.90 -1.86
C ASN A 2 -28.60 -15.34 -1.14
N GLU A 3 -27.65 -15.91 -1.85
CA GLU A 3 -26.28 -15.96 -1.35
C GLU A 3 -25.84 -14.52 -1.15
N LEU A 4 -25.75 -14.09 0.09
CA LEU A 4 -25.13 -12.83 0.45
C LEU A 4 -23.70 -12.91 -0.12
N SER A 5 -23.43 -12.12 -1.14
CA SER A 5 -22.07 -11.95 -1.67
C SER A 5 -21.15 -11.69 -0.49
N PRO A 6 -20.02 -12.38 -0.34
CA PRO A 6 -19.15 -12.21 0.81
C PRO A 6 -18.83 -10.71 0.96
N ALA A 7 -18.97 -10.21 2.18
CA ALA A 7 -18.73 -8.80 2.47
C ALA A 7 -17.38 -8.38 1.88
N LYS A 8 -17.39 -7.37 1.01
CA LYS A 8 -16.18 -6.83 0.37
C LYS A 8 -15.35 -6.15 1.44
N ARG A 9 -14.34 -6.83 1.94
CA ARG A 9 -13.48 -6.35 3.02
C ARG A 9 -12.14 -5.87 2.51
N VAL A 10 -11.71 -4.69 2.97
CA VAL A 10 -10.41 -4.11 2.66
C VAL A 10 -9.64 -3.92 3.95
N LEU A 11 -8.42 -4.46 3.99
CA LEU A 11 -7.47 -4.16 5.05
C LEU A 11 -6.74 -2.87 4.69
N MET A 12 -6.78 -1.88 5.58
CA MET A 12 -6.09 -0.60 5.43
C MET A 12 -5.01 -0.47 6.50
N VAL A 13 -3.75 -0.50 6.08
CA VAL A 13 -2.60 -0.41 6.96
C VAL A 13 -2.01 1.00 6.90
N PHE A 14 -2.04 1.71 8.03
CA PHE A 14 -1.50 3.05 8.15
C PHE A 14 -0.18 3.06 8.91
N ASN A 15 0.76 3.82 8.39
CA ASN A 15 2.09 4.03 8.99
C ASN A 15 2.14 5.26 9.92
N SER A 16 0.99 5.84 10.22
CA SER A 16 0.88 6.95 11.17
C SER A 16 -0.40 6.83 12.00
N ALA A 17 -0.37 7.34 13.23
CA ALA A 17 -1.52 7.36 14.13
C ALA A 17 -2.71 8.16 13.57
N THR A 18 -2.43 9.20 12.78
CA THR A 18 -3.43 10.13 12.23
C THR A 18 -3.82 9.83 10.79
N GLY A 19 -3.27 8.77 10.18
CA GLY A 19 -3.60 8.38 8.82
C GLY A 19 -5.10 8.15 8.61
N GLN A 20 -5.61 8.61 7.49
CA GLN A 20 -7.03 8.52 7.11
C GLN A 20 -7.17 7.90 5.70
N PRO A 21 -8.27 7.18 5.44
CA PRO A 21 -8.52 6.55 4.13
C PRO A 21 -8.59 7.53 2.95
N GLY A 22 -8.95 8.78 3.20
CA GLY A 22 -8.97 9.84 2.20
C GLY A 22 -9.82 9.51 0.97
N ARG A 23 -9.33 9.89 -0.21
CA ARG A 23 -10.02 9.64 -1.49
C ARG A 23 -10.16 8.16 -1.81
N VAL A 24 -9.16 7.36 -1.47
CA VAL A 24 -9.20 5.90 -1.67
C VAL A 24 -10.37 5.29 -0.90
N GLY A 25 -10.51 5.64 0.38
CA GLY A 25 -11.62 5.20 1.19
C GLY A 25 -12.97 5.68 0.65
N ALA A 26 -13.07 6.96 0.24
CA ALA A 26 -14.30 7.49 -0.34
C ALA A 26 -14.75 6.74 -1.61
N VAL A 27 -13.82 6.36 -2.46
CA VAL A 27 -14.12 5.54 -3.66
C VAL A 27 -14.57 4.14 -3.25
N LEU A 28 -13.82 3.47 -2.38
CA LEU A 28 -14.15 2.10 -1.95
C LEU A 28 -15.50 2.01 -1.22
N CYS A 29 -15.84 3.02 -0.40
CA CYS A 29 -17.16 3.12 0.22
C CYS A 29 -18.30 3.12 -0.80
N ARG A 30 -18.14 3.84 -1.93
CA ARG A 30 -19.15 3.86 -3.01
C ARG A 30 -19.36 2.49 -3.66
N TYR A 31 -18.34 1.63 -3.62
CA TYR A 31 -18.41 0.26 -4.11
C TYR A 31 -18.81 -0.75 -3.04
N GLY A 32 -19.20 -0.29 -1.84
CA GLY A 32 -19.70 -1.13 -0.75
C GLY A 32 -18.63 -1.92 -0.02
N TYR A 33 -17.39 -1.45 0.01
CA TYR A 33 -16.33 -2.07 0.79
C TYR A 33 -16.39 -1.66 2.26
N GLU A 34 -16.15 -2.62 3.14
CA GLU A 34 -15.95 -2.43 4.58
C GLU A 34 -14.45 -2.37 4.88
N PHE A 35 -14.06 -1.54 5.85
CA PHE A 35 -12.66 -1.32 6.19
C PHE A 35 -12.29 -1.95 7.52
N ASP A 36 -11.20 -2.72 7.50
CA ASP A 36 -10.44 -3.11 8.68
C ASP A 36 -9.19 -2.23 8.72
N ILE A 37 -9.13 -1.30 9.66
CA ILE A 37 -8.04 -0.33 9.79
C ILE A 37 -7.05 -0.84 10.82
N ARG A 38 -5.76 -0.91 10.44
CA ARG A 38 -4.67 -1.35 11.31
C ARG A 38 -3.52 -0.35 11.29
N ARG A 39 -2.97 -0.11 12.48
CA ARG A 39 -1.82 0.75 12.73
C ARG A 39 -0.74 -0.03 13.49
N PRO A 40 0.15 -0.75 12.78
CA PRO A 40 1.16 -1.60 13.43
C PRO A 40 2.07 -0.84 14.38
N GLY A 41 2.36 0.43 14.10
CA GLY A 41 3.14 1.30 14.98
C GLY A 41 2.46 1.60 16.31
N GLU A 42 1.13 1.55 16.35
CA GLU A 42 0.33 1.74 17.57
C GLU A 42 0.05 0.40 18.30
N GLY A 43 0.58 -0.70 17.79
CA GLY A 43 0.43 -2.00 18.42
C GLY A 43 -0.57 -2.94 17.75
N ASP A 44 -1.29 -2.51 16.72
CA ASP A 44 -2.23 -3.38 16.02
C ASP A 44 -1.51 -4.56 15.37
N ALA A 45 -2.10 -5.75 15.53
CA ALA A 45 -1.65 -6.93 14.82
C ALA A 45 -2.19 -6.93 13.40
N LEU A 46 -1.36 -7.37 12.45
CA LEU A 46 -1.78 -7.62 11.07
C LEU A 46 -2.30 -9.06 10.94
N PRO A 47 -3.36 -9.31 10.15
CA PRO A 47 -3.96 -10.64 10.03
C PRO A 47 -3.02 -11.60 9.29
N SER A 48 -2.79 -12.78 9.84
CA SER A 48 -2.04 -13.84 9.16
C SER A 48 -2.90 -14.57 8.12
N ASP A 49 -4.21 -14.58 8.29
CA ASP A 49 -5.18 -15.11 7.32
C ASP A 49 -5.79 -13.97 6.51
N MET A 50 -5.51 -13.96 5.21
CA MET A 50 -6.02 -12.96 4.27
C MET A 50 -7.27 -13.43 3.51
N SER A 51 -7.80 -14.62 3.78
CA SER A 51 -8.93 -15.21 3.05
C SER A 51 -10.22 -14.38 3.12
N GLY A 52 -10.37 -13.59 4.19
CA GLY A 52 -11.51 -12.69 4.37
C GLY A 52 -11.37 -11.32 3.70
N TYR A 53 -10.26 -11.04 3.00
CA TYR A 53 -9.99 -9.74 2.40
C TYR A 53 -9.91 -9.82 0.89
N HIS A 54 -10.54 -8.86 0.20
CA HIS A 54 -10.40 -8.69 -1.24
C HIS A 54 -9.16 -7.89 -1.61
N LEU A 55 -8.77 -6.96 -0.75
CA LEU A 55 -7.71 -6.00 -1.01
C LEU A 55 -7.01 -5.65 0.31
N ALA A 56 -5.69 -5.56 0.26
CA ALA A 56 -4.86 -4.95 1.28
C ALA A 56 -4.26 -3.66 0.74
N ILE A 57 -4.39 -2.56 1.47
CA ILE A 57 -3.79 -1.27 1.12
C ILE A 57 -2.80 -0.91 2.20
N VAL A 58 -1.54 -0.71 1.82
CA VAL A 58 -0.52 -0.15 2.71
C VAL A 58 -0.23 1.28 2.29
N PHE A 59 -0.52 2.20 3.18
CA PHE A 59 -0.39 3.63 2.94
C PHE A 59 1.05 4.11 3.13
N GLY A 60 1.30 5.33 2.68
CA GLY A 60 2.57 6.01 2.87
C GLY A 60 2.91 6.31 4.33
N GLY A 61 4.11 6.75 4.56
CA GLY A 61 4.62 7.15 5.86
C GLY A 61 5.95 7.88 5.74
N PRO A 62 6.41 8.52 6.81
CA PRO A 62 7.64 9.32 6.79
C PRO A 62 8.93 8.49 6.89
N MET A 63 8.83 7.17 7.17
CA MET A 63 9.98 6.29 7.34
C MET A 63 10.56 5.92 5.98
N SER A 64 11.85 5.56 5.95
CA SER A 64 12.44 4.82 4.84
C SER A 64 11.93 3.37 4.83
N ALA A 65 11.76 2.82 3.64
CA ALA A 65 11.48 1.40 3.50
C ALA A 65 12.64 0.51 4.02
N ASN A 66 13.80 1.09 4.28
CA ASN A 66 14.99 0.41 4.81
C ASN A 66 15.16 0.55 6.33
N ASP A 67 14.25 1.22 7.01
CA ASP A 67 14.29 1.43 8.46
C ASP A 67 13.80 0.19 9.24
N ASP A 68 14.52 -0.92 9.16
CA ASP A 68 14.15 -2.19 9.81
C ASP A 68 14.03 -2.09 11.33
N HIS A 69 14.56 -1.04 11.94
CA HIS A 69 14.42 -0.74 13.37
C HIS A 69 13.07 -0.10 13.72
N GLU A 70 12.36 0.44 12.75
CA GLU A 70 11.03 1.00 12.92
C GLU A 70 9.97 -0.11 12.99
N ALA A 71 9.18 -0.09 14.08
CA ALA A 71 8.23 -1.17 14.36
C ALA A 71 7.20 -1.40 13.24
N ASN A 72 6.74 -0.34 12.58
CA ASN A 72 5.81 -0.48 11.44
C ASN A 72 6.48 -1.15 10.25
N VAL A 73 7.70 -0.73 9.90
CA VAL A 73 8.45 -1.29 8.76
C VAL A 73 8.70 -2.77 9.02
N ALA A 74 9.24 -3.14 10.19
CA ALA A 74 9.51 -4.51 10.56
C ALA A 74 8.24 -5.39 10.50
N LYS A 75 7.16 -4.96 11.15
CA LYS A 75 5.90 -5.72 11.19
C LYS A 75 5.25 -5.87 9.81
N ILE A 76 5.31 -4.85 8.96
CA ILE A 76 4.76 -4.93 7.61
C ILE A 76 5.63 -5.88 6.77
N MET A 77 6.95 -5.79 6.84
CA MET A 77 7.84 -6.70 6.13
C MET A 77 7.64 -8.17 6.52
N GLU A 78 7.46 -8.46 7.82
CA GLU A 78 7.11 -9.81 8.30
C GLU A 78 5.74 -10.29 7.81
N TRP A 79 4.80 -9.36 7.62
CA TRP A 79 3.44 -9.66 7.21
C TRP A 79 3.25 -9.81 5.69
N LEU A 80 4.02 -9.11 4.86
CA LEU A 80 3.89 -9.14 3.39
C LEU A 80 3.81 -10.55 2.78
N PRO A 81 4.56 -11.57 3.26
CA PRO A 81 4.41 -12.93 2.77
C PRO A 81 2.98 -13.47 2.85
N HIS A 82 2.20 -13.10 3.87
CA HIS A 82 0.81 -13.55 4.01
C HIS A 82 -0.08 -12.98 2.90
N VAL A 83 0.19 -11.75 2.47
CA VAL A 83 -0.54 -11.11 1.36
C VAL A 83 -0.15 -11.73 0.03
N VAL A 84 1.16 -11.82 -0.23
CA VAL A 84 1.71 -12.33 -1.50
C VAL A 84 1.27 -13.78 -1.76
N ASN A 85 1.17 -14.59 -0.71
CA ASN A 85 0.72 -15.99 -0.80
C ASN A 85 -0.81 -16.15 -0.73
N SER A 86 -1.57 -15.06 -0.72
CA SER A 86 -3.03 -15.06 -0.69
C SER A 86 -3.64 -14.71 -2.04
N ASN A 87 -4.99 -14.74 -2.12
CA ASN A 87 -5.74 -14.25 -3.27
C ASN A 87 -6.15 -12.76 -3.11
N ALA A 88 -5.77 -12.10 -2.02
CA ALA A 88 -6.05 -10.68 -1.82
C ALA A 88 -5.19 -9.83 -2.76
N MET A 89 -5.81 -8.86 -3.39
CA MET A 89 -5.07 -7.85 -4.15
C MET A 89 -4.26 -6.96 -3.21
N TYR A 90 -3.19 -6.37 -3.72
CA TYR A 90 -2.37 -5.43 -2.95
C TYR A 90 -2.27 -4.07 -3.66
N LEU A 91 -2.44 -3.01 -2.89
CA LEU A 91 -2.17 -1.64 -3.34
C LEU A 91 -1.19 -0.99 -2.37
N GLY A 92 0.01 -0.69 -2.84
CA GLY A 92 1.00 0.10 -2.10
C GLY A 92 0.96 1.57 -2.52
N ILE A 93 0.96 2.46 -1.55
CA ILE A 93 1.02 3.91 -1.77
C ILE A 93 2.31 4.43 -1.12
N CYS A 94 3.20 5.06 -1.91
CA CYS A 94 4.49 5.58 -1.44
C CYS A 94 5.27 4.50 -0.66
N LEU A 95 5.49 4.67 0.64
CA LEU A 95 6.16 3.68 1.48
C LEU A 95 5.60 2.26 1.31
N GLY A 96 4.27 2.11 1.19
CA GLY A 96 3.67 0.79 0.97
C GLY A 96 4.12 0.14 -0.34
N ALA A 97 4.26 0.90 -1.42
CA ALA A 97 4.80 0.39 -2.68
C ALA A 97 6.28 0.03 -2.55
N GLN A 98 7.07 0.85 -1.87
CA GLN A 98 8.50 0.62 -1.63
C GLN A 98 8.74 -0.64 -0.79
N LEU A 99 7.95 -0.88 0.25
CA LEU A 99 8.04 -2.09 1.07
C LEU A 99 7.74 -3.35 0.26
N MET A 100 6.73 -3.32 -0.61
CA MET A 100 6.43 -4.43 -1.51
C MET A 100 7.56 -4.64 -2.53
N ALA A 101 8.07 -3.58 -3.15
CA ALA A 101 9.20 -3.66 -4.07
C ALA A 101 10.43 -4.31 -3.40
N ARG A 102 10.74 -3.88 -2.19
CA ARG A 102 11.83 -4.46 -1.38
C ARG A 102 11.57 -5.93 -1.03
N HIS A 103 10.34 -6.28 -0.64
CA HIS A 103 9.95 -7.67 -0.36
C HIS A 103 10.14 -8.58 -1.58
N LEU A 104 9.88 -8.07 -2.78
CA LEU A 104 10.08 -8.77 -4.04
C LEU A 104 11.54 -8.76 -4.53
N GLY A 105 12.47 -8.24 -3.75
CA GLY A 105 13.91 -8.26 -4.02
C GLY A 105 14.45 -7.05 -4.78
N ALA A 106 13.63 -6.03 -5.04
CA ALA A 106 14.10 -4.76 -5.59
C ALA A 106 14.84 -3.93 -4.53
N LYS A 107 15.69 -3.02 -5.00
CA LYS A 107 16.35 -2.04 -4.13
C LYS A 107 15.52 -0.76 -4.12
N VAL A 108 15.29 -0.23 -2.94
CA VAL A 108 14.72 1.10 -2.72
C VAL A 108 15.84 1.98 -2.19
N THR A 109 16.16 3.03 -2.91
CA THR A 109 17.30 3.91 -2.59
C THR A 109 16.98 5.36 -2.90
N SER A 110 17.68 6.26 -2.24
CA SER A 110 17.66 7.67 -2.62
C SER A 110 18.30 7.83 -4.00
N ARG A 111 17.86 8.83 -4.75
CA ARG A 111 18.46 9.20 -6.02
C ARG A 111 19.93 9.61 -5.81
N ALA A 112 20.79 9.27 -6.76
CA ALA A 112 22.23 9.59 -6.69
C ALA A 112 22.52 11.11 -6.65
N ASP A 113 21.61 11.93 -7.19
CA ASP A 113 21.68 13.39 -7.17
C ASP A 113 21.09 14.01 -5.88
N GLY A 114 20.56 13.21 -4.96
CA GLY A 114 19.95 13.67 -3.72
C GLY A 114 18.62 14.44 -3.91
N MET A 115 18.06 14.45 -5.11
CA MET A 115 16.81 15.15 -5.40
C MET A 115 15.62 14.46 -4.78
N THR A 116 14.75 15.25 -4.18
CA THR A 116 13.43 14.82 -3.72
C THR A 116 12.38 15.21 -4.75
N GLU A 117 11.51 14.29 -5.11
CA GLU A 117 10.40 14.58 -6.01
C GLU A 117 9.21 15.06 -5.19
N ILE A 118 8.81 16.33 -5.40
CA ILE A 118 7.64 16.94 -4.76
C ILE A 118 6.85 17.67 -5.85
N GLY A 119 5.59 17.26 -6.07
CA GLY A 119 4.72 17.87 -7.06
C GLY A 119 4.10 16.85 -8.02
N TYR A 120 3.51 17.36 -9.09
CA TYR A 120 2.91 16.54 -10.13
C TYR A 120 3.93 16.19 -11.21
N TYR A 121 4.12 14.90 -11.42
CA TYR A 121 5.03 14.37 -12.44
C TYR A 121 4.25 13.47 -13.41
N PRO A 122 4.59 13.49 -14.69
CA PRO A 122 4.04 12.52 -15.62
C PRO A 122 4.63 11.14 -15.31
N ILE A 123 3.78 10.14 -15.34
CA ILE A 123 4.19 8.74 -15.34
C ILE A 123 3.61 8.05 -16.57
N GLU A 124 4.37 7.10 -17.08
CA GLU A 124 3.96 6.27 -18.21
C GLU A 124 3.71 4.84 -17.72
N ALA A 125 2.62 4.26 -18.19
CA ALA A 125 2.33 2.87 -17.88
C ALA A 125 3.33 1.95 -18.57
N THR A 126 3.91 1.01 -17.80
CA THR A 126 4.65 -0.12 -18.39
C THR A 126 3.68 -1.00 -19.18
N GLU A 127 4.21 -1.89 -20.05
CA GLU A 127 3.38 -2.83 -20.79
C GLU A 127 2.42 -3.61 -19.89
N ALA A 128 2.92 -4.09 -18.74
CA ALA A 128 2.10 -4.80 -17.76
C ALA A 128 1.08 -3.89 -17.04
N GLY A 129 1.35 -2.59 -16.95
CA GLY A 129 0.47 -1.62 -16.28
C GLY A 129 -0.63 -1.05 -17.15
N ARG A 130 -0.58 -1.23 -18.49
CA ARG A 130 -1.53 -0.59 -19.42
C ARG A 130 -2.98 -1.04 -19.25
N GLU A 131 -3.21 -2.24 -18.74
CA GLU A 131 -4.57 -2.71 -18.43
C GLU A 131 -5.20 -1.96 -17.26
N LEU A 132 -4.38 -1.40 -16.35
CA LEU A 132 -4.82 -0.74 -15.13
C LEU A 132 -4.76 0.79 -15.22
N PHE A 133 -3.82 1.32 -15.99
CA PHE A 133 -3.54 2.74 -16.05
C PHE A 133 -3.56 3.25 -17.49
N PRO A 134 -4.00 4.50 -17.74
CA PRO A 134 -3.83 5.15 -19.03
C PRO A 134 -2.34 5.27 -19.38
N ASP A 135 -2.04 5.39 -20.68
CA ASP A 135 -0.66 5.44 -21.17
C ASP A 135 0.18 6.56 -20.52
N GLU A 136 -0.44 7.69 -20.23
CA GLU A 136 0.19 8.82 -19.54
C GLU A 136 -0.76 9.39 -18.50
N MET A 137 -0.27 9.65 -17.29
CA MET A 137 -1.03 10.32 -16.26
C MET A 137 -0.14 11.17 -15.36
N MET A 138 -0.69 12.27 -14.82
CA MET A 138 -0.02 13.09 -13.83
C MET A 138 -0.32 12.57 -12.44
N VAL A 139 0.73 12.23 -11.68
CA VAL A 139 0.62 11.80 -10.27
C VAL A 139 1.39 12.74 -9.37
N TYR A 140 0.82 12.95 -8.18
CA TYR A 140 1.51 13.71 -7.15
C TYR A 140 2.56 12.84 -6.47
N HIS A 141 3.80 13.27 -6.56
CA HIS A 141 4.93 12.65 -5.85
C HIS A 141 5.27 13.45 -4.60
N TRP A 142 5.67 12.75 -3.57
CA TRP A 142 6.32 13.29 -2.38
C TRP A 142 7.19 12.19 -1.78
N HIS A 143 8.35 12.02 -2.35
CA HIS A 143 9.30 11.00 -1.89
C HIS A 143 10.73 11.36 -2.29
N SER A 144 11.70 10.83 -1.52
CA SER A 144 13.14 10.95 -1.78
C SER A 144 13.78 9.61 -2.16
N GLU A 145 13.03 8.52 -2.04
CA GLU A 145 13.47 7.16 -2.34
C GLU A 145 12.52 6.50 -3.32
N GLY A 146 13.08 5.63 -4.18
CA GLY A 146 12.33 4.84 -5.16
C GLY A 146 13.15 3.67 -5.71
#